data_98e4d558afbd510b89bd3104c82cd38b
#
_entry.id   98e4d558afbd510b89bd3104c82cd38b
#
_cell.length_a   1.000
_cell.length_b   1.000
_cell.length_c   1.000
_cell.angle_alpha   90.00
_cell.angle_beta   90.00
_cell.angle_gamma   90.00
#
_symmetry.space_group_name_H-M   'P 1'
#
loop_
_entity.id
_entity.type
_entity.pdbx_description
1 polymer ?
#
loop_
_entity_poly.entity_id
_entity_poly.type
_entity_poly.pdbx_seq_one_letter_code
_entity_poly.pdbx_strand_id
1 'polypeptide(L)'
;MNFFGTAAPKNKPVIKTKTISVAVPVKKIAKPAAPSTRPSPLPKRPSQQSTARDRPSAPKEPKERVRRVVKRKASTPTQLFSDDDDDSGVESSASSLDTRKRIKSRATSEDPNRKLEDTRVRKDEGRFDYVSGASLVVGDVGKSYKSVFPGDPPTVVKLQYPGLCIPEKFTLVKNNVQQDYQPLDDIRETVKFICQNYFPEDLAQKYLDDENGFERRLIRAASKGSKEDYVGTIQDFNTMMIKAKRDGTISKELSSKHSLTLEWIQRILDQIYTRTVSPQVDSLKAYQNGTDNVYGELLPPLVSEMLTIAELKSDQVFVDLGSGVGNVCLQAALEIGCESWGCEVMDNPCKLADLQAKEFPARARMWGLSVGKVHLLKGDFLANEKIGQALKRADVVLVNNQAFSPDLNSKIMDRFLDLKDGCRIISLKPFKQEGYEISDRNQYDPRHLLVDERKLPFYSKCVSWTDAPGEYHIVRKSPERLQQYIDENTKRPRRC
;
A
#
# COMPACT_ATOMS: atom_id res chain seq x y z
N MET A 1 21.39 55.21 -38.75
CA MET A 1 21.53 56.05 -37.54
C MET A 1 21.35 55.14 -36.34
N ASN A 2 22.45 54.92 -35.62
CA ASN A 2 22.55 54.09 -34.43
C ASN A 2 21.97 54.81 -33.21
N PHE A 3 21.27 54.08 -32.33
CA PHE A 3 21.32 54.33 -30.89
C PHE A 3 21.08 53.02 -30.14
N PHE A 4 22.16 52.40 -29.69
CA PHE A 4 22.18 51.40 -28.63
C PHE A 4 22.41 52.12 -27.30
N GLY A 5 21.53 51.90 -26.33
CA GLY A 5 21.69 52.29 -24.94
C GLY A 5 21.72 51.06 -24.06
N THR A 6 22.94 50.68 -23.62
CA THR A 6 23.16 49.60 -22.64
C THR A 6 22.88 50.09 -21.21
N ALA A 7 21.93 49.49 -20.51
CA ALA A 7 21.72 49.71 -19.09
C ALA A 7 22.42 48.60 -18.28
N ALA A 8 23.29 48.99 -17.35
CA ALA A 8 24.02 48.15 -16.43
C ALA A 8 23.12 47.55 -15.33
N PRO A 9 23.44 46.35 -14.79
CA PRO A 9 22.60 45.69 -13.77
C PRO A 9 22.79 46.36 -12.39
N LYS A 10 21.66 46.67 -11.74
CA LYS A 10 21.61 47.19 -10.37
C LYS A 10 21.97 46.06 -9.36
N ASN A 11 22.95 46.36 -8.51
CA ASN A 11 23.37 45.54 -7.36
C ASN A 11 22.21 45.24 -6.40
N LYS A 12 22.01 43.97 -6.09
CA LYS A 12 21.16 43.52 -5.00
C LYS A 12 21.88 43.69 -3.65
N PRO A 13 21.23 44.17 -2.58
CA PRO A 13 21.86 44.29 -1.26
C PRO A 13 22.12 42.91 -0.65
N VAL A 14 23.34 42.69 -0.18
CA VAL A 14 23.77 41.52 0.59
C VAL A 14 23.33 41.71 2.04
N ILE A 15 22.37 40.90 2.49
CA ILE A 15 21.95 40.86 3.89
C ILE A 15 23.00 40.05 4.66
N LYS A 16 23.78 40.67 5.52
CA LYS A 16 24.68 40.04 6.49
C LYS A 16 23.87 39.61 7.72
N THR A 17 23.57 38.33 7.87
CA THR A 17 23.02 37.76 9.09
C THR A 17 24.10 37.63 10.15
N LYS A 18 23.92 38.28 11.30
CA LYS A 18 24.77 38.15 12.48
C LYS A 18 24.15 37.12 13.40
N THR A 19 24.79 35.96 13.52
CA THR A 19 24.39 34.91 14.48
C THR A 19 24.79 35.32 15.87
N ILE A 20 23.82 35.52 16.77
CA ILE A 20 24.06 35.77 18.19
C ILE A 20 23.80 34.47 18.92
N SER A 21 24.81 33.84 19.45
CA SER A 21 24.70 32.70 20.37
C SER A 21 24.38 33.20 21.78
N VAL A 22 23.19 32.90 22.29
CA VAL A 22 22.78 33.16 23.66
C VAL A 22 23.04 31.87 24.47
N ALA A 23 23.98 31.93 25.40
CA ALA A 23 24.25 30.87 26.36
C ALA A 23 23.12 30.82 27.40
N VAL A 24 22.38 29.73 27.47
CA VAL A 24 21.37 29.47 28.49
C VAL A 24 22.07 28.78 29.70
N PRO A 25 21.95 29.26 30.94
CA PRO A 25 22.57 28.62 32.10
C PRO A 25 21.83 27.31 32.43
N VAL A 26 22.57 26.19 32.43
CA VAL A 26 22.08 24.88 32.84
C VAL A 26 22.02 24.84 34.37
N LYS A 27 20.83 24.81 34.98
CA LYS A 27 20.62 24.47 36.38
C LYS A 27 20.95 22.99 36.58
N LYS A 28 21.99 22.74 37.42
CA LYS A 28 22.32 21.40 37.96
C LYS A 28 21.18 20.90 38.83
N ILE A 29 20.50 19.85 38.40
CA ILE A 29 19.56 19.11 39.24
C ILE A 29 20.35 18.09 40.04
N ALA A 30 20.24 18.17 41.40
CA ALA A 30 20.87 17.25 42.33
C ALA A 30 20.23 15.85 42.21
N LYS A 31 21.07 14.80 42.28
CA LYS A 31 20.66 13.39 42.32
C LYS A 31 19.89 13.11 43.62
N PRO A 32 18.78 12.37 43.60
CA PRO A 32 18.17 11.83 44.81
C PRO A 32 18.99 10.67 45.36
N ALA A 33 19.13 10.65 46.66
CA ALA A 33 19.82 9.61 47.44
C ALA A 33 19.01 8.31 47.46
N ALA A 34 19.70 7.17 47.44
CA ALA A 34 19.14 5.83 47.55
C ALA A 34 18.53 5.58 48.95
N PRO A 35 17.39 4.87 49.07
CA PRO A 35 16.87 4.47 50.37
C PRO A 35 17.57 3.20 50.88
N SER A 36 17.97 3.25 52.15
CA SER A 36 18.58 2.16 52.91
C SER A 36 17.53 1.11 53.28
N THR A 37 17.88 -0.14 53.08
CA THR A 37 17.15 -1.31 53.55
C THR A 37 17.33 -1.56 55.03
N ARG A 38 16.25 -1.69 55.80
CA ARG A 38 16.20 -2.50 57.04
C ARG A 38 14.81 -3.15 57.18
N PRO A 39 14.74 -4.42 57.56
CA PRO A 39 13.50 -5.18 57.65
C PRO A 39 12.86 -5.09 59.05
N SER A 40 11.53 -5.11 59.09
CA SER A 40 10.78 -5.33 60.34
C SER A 40 9.83 -6.51 60.22
N PRO A 41 9.49 -7.17 61.34
CA PRO A 41 9.23 -8.61 61.34
C PRO A 41 7.75 -9.00 61.21
N LEU A 42 7.55 -10.27 60.78
CA LEU A 42 6.29 -10.99 60.69
C LEU A 42 5.63 -11.25 62.04
N PRO A 43 4.30 -11.27 62.16
CA PRO A 43 3.60 -11.88 63.28
C PRO A 43 3.29 -13.38 63.03
N LYS A 44 3.40 -14.12 64.11
CA LYS A 44 3.32 -15.56 64.24
C LYS A 44 1.89 -16.12 64.11
N ARG A 45 1.81 -17.28 63.53
CA ARG A 45 0.69 -18.22 63.42
C ARG A 45 0.42 -18.93 64.76
N PRO A 46 -0.82 -19.34 65.12
CA PRO A 46 -1.06 -20.43 66.02
C PRO A 46 -1.32 -21.74 65.31
N SER A 47 -0.70 -22.76 65.84
CA SER A 47 -0.80 -24.15 65.51
C SER A 47 -2.07 -24.81 66.05
N GLN A 48 -2.68 -25.77 65.33
CA GLN A 48 -3.31 -26.92 65.99
C GLN A 48 -3.14 -28.21 65.16
N GLN A 49 -2.98 -29.28 65.93
CA GLN A 49 -2.51 -30.62 65.62
C GLN A 49 -3.55 -31.57 65.01
N SER A 50 -3.01 -32.47 64.20
CA SER A 50 -3.15 -33.90 64.14
C SER A 50 -4.50 -34.59 63.91
N THR A 51 -4.57 -35.45 62.91
CA THR A 51 -4.59 -36.92 63.11
C THR A 51 -4.40 -37.67 61.80
N ALA A 52 -3.63 -38.73 61.86
CA ALA A 52 -3.32 -39.65 60.79
C ALA A 52 -4.48 -40.59 60.45
N ARG A 53 -4.58 -41.00 59.17
CA ARG A 53 -4.88 -42.40 58.81
C ARG A 53 -4.74 -42.63 57.28
N ASP A 54 -3.90 -43.61 57.00
CA ASP A 54 -3.85 -44.60 55.95
C ASP A 54 -3.99 -44.30 54.47
N ARG A 55 -2.93 -44.78 53.76
CA ARG A 55 -2.69 -44.96 52.33
C ARG A 55 -3.75 -45.92 51.70
N PRO A 56 -4.01 -45.84 50.34
CA PRO A 56 -3.10 -46.52 49.39
C PRO A 56 -2.83 -45.77 48.08
N SER A 57 -1.63 -46.10 47.61
CA SER A 57 -1.04 -46.16 46.27
C SER A 57 -1.60 -45.36 45.09
N ALA A 58 -0.70 -44.61 44.47
CA ALA A 58 -0.77 -43.78 43.30
C ALA A 58 -0.79 -44.56 41.97
N PRO A 59 -1.30 -43.97 40.88
CA PRO A 59 -0.77 -44.20 39.54
C PRO A 59 0.01 -42.95 39.04
N LYS A 60 1.04 -43.28 38.27
CA LYS A 60 2.07 -42.40 37.72
C LYS A 60 1.49 -41.33 36.77
N GLU A 61 1.79 -40.08 37.00
CA GLU A 61 1.59 -38.97 36.04
C GLU A 61 2.60 -39.04 34.88
N PRO A 62 2.19 -38.69 33.67
CA PRO A 62 3.11 -38.54 32.53
C PRO A 62 3.80 -37.19 32.57
N LYS A 63 5.10 -37.19 32.35
CA LYS A 63 5.99 -36.02 32.27
C LYS A 63 5.49 -35.01 31.23
N GLU A 64 5.15 -33.85 31.69
CA GLU A 64 4.85 -32.68 30.87
C GLU A 64 6.12 -32.23 30.11
N ARG A 65 6.07 -32.39 28.80
CA ARG A 65 7.08 -31.83 27.89
C ARG A 65 6.92 -30.31 27.87
N VAL A 66 7.83 -29.63 28.47
CA VAL A 66 8.01 -28.17 28.32
C VAL A 66 8.19 -27.87 26.82
N ARG A 67 7.16 -27.39 26.15
CA ARG A 67 7.24 -26.83 24.81
C ARG A 67 8.01 -25.51 24.91
N ARG A 68 9.24 -25.50 24.44
CA ARG A 68 9.96 -24.27 24.12
C ARG A 68 9.11 -23.44 23.15
N VAL A 69 8.60 -22.33 23.61
CA VAL A 69 8.01 -21.30 22.74
C VAL A 69 9.15 -20.73 21.93
N VAL A 70 9.28 -21.20 20.70
CA VAL A 70 10.12 -20.56 19.70
C VAL A 70 9.43 -19.24 19.36
N LYS A 71 10.01 -18.13 19.79
CA LYS A 71 9.64 -16.79 19.31
C LYS A 71 9.88 -16.79 17.80
N ARG A 72 8.81 -16.95 17.02
CA ARG A 72 8.84 -16.72 15.58
C ARG A 72 9.18 -15.24 15.39
N LYS A 73 10.29 -14.97 14.69
CA LYS A 73 10.56 -13.64 14.16
C LYS A 73 9.36 -13.24 13.30
N ALA A 74 8.80 -12.06 13.56
CA ALA A 74 7.82 -11.46 12.66
C ALA A 74 8.46 -11.40 11.26
N SER A 75 7.82 -12.05 10.30
CA SER A 75 8.22 -12.00 8.91
C SER A 75 8.05 -10.56 8.44
N THR A 76 9.09 -10.02 7.83
CA THR A 76 9.04 -8.82 7.01
C THR A 76 7.89 -8.95 6.02
N PRO A 77 7.13 -7.90 5.70
CA PRO A 77 6.22 -7.94 4.56
C PRO A 77 7.05 -8.19 3.32
N THR A 78 7.16 -9.43 2.94
CA THR A 78 7.90 -9.87 1.78
C THR A 78 6.92 -9.97 0.64
N GLN A 79 7.30 -9.44 -0.49
CA GLN A 79 6.71 -9.62 -1.80
C GLN A 79 6.02 -10.98 -1.91
N LEU A 80 4.69 -10.98 -2.00
CA LEU A 80 3.87 -12.18 -2.14
C LEU A 80 3.67 -12.50 -3.63
N PHE A 81 4.75 -12.70 -4.35
CA PHE A 81 4.72 -13.21 -5.71
C PHE A 81 5.90 -14.17 -5.92
N SER A 82 5.82 -15.38 -5.38
CA SER A 82 6.53 -16.53 -5.92
C SER A 82 5.52 -17.64 -6.13
N ASP A 83 5.31 -17.98 -7.37
CA ASP A 83 4.73 -19.26 -7.77
C ASP A 83 5.75 -20.33 -7.43
N ASP A 84 5.55 -21.02 -6.33
CA ASP A 84 6.25 -22.30 -6.05
C ASP A 84 5.50 -23.41 -6.79
N ASP A 85 5.93 -23.68 -8.02
CA ASP A 85 5.70 -24.96 -8.68
C ASP A 85 6.70 -25.97 -8.11
N ASP A 86 6.32 -26.65 -7.05
CA ASP A 86 6.99 -27.89 -6.60
C ASP A 86 6.38 -29.08 -7.33
N ASP A 87 7.07 -29.50 -8.38
CA ASP A 87 6.87 -30.74 -9.10
C ASP A 87 7.35 -31.92 -8.25
N SER A 88 6.42 -32.66 -7.62
CA SER A 88 6.67 -34.00 -7.12
C SER A 88 5.65 -34.96 -7.73
N GLY A 89 6.12 -35.72 -8.72
CA GLY A 89 5.37 -36.69 -9.46
C GLY A 89 4.75 -37.80 -8.60
N VAL A 90 3.47 -38.05 -8.87
CA VAL A 90 2.85 -39.38 -8.73
C VAL A 90 1.92 -39.58 -9.93
N GLU A 91 2.27 -40.58 -10.75
CA GLU A 91 1.44 -41.08 -11.85
C GLU A 91 0.11 -41.63 -11.35
N SER A 92 -1.01 -41.22 -11.94
CA SER A 92 -2.13 -42.11 -12.24
C SER A 92 -3.16 -41.49 -13.22
N SER A 93 -3.24 -42.14 -14.38
CA SER A 93 -4.39 -42.36 -15.28
C SER A 93 -5.36 -41.22 -15.63
N ALA A 94 -5.29 -40.91 -16.89
CA ALA A 94 -6.24 -40.37 -17.86
C ALA A 94 -7.69 -40.08 -17.44
N SER A 95 -8.11 -38.86 -17.54
CA SER A 95 -9.31 -38.43 -18.29
C SER A 95 -9.14 -37.00 -18.76
N SER A 96 -9.17 -36.85 -20.07
CA SER A 96 -9.15 -35.56 -20.75
C SER A 96 -10.39 -34.75 -20.38
N LEU A 97 -10.19 -33.65 -19.66
CA LEU A 97 -11.16 -32.56 -19.56
C LEU A 97 -10.39 -31.25 -19.69
N ASP A 98 -10.71 -30.60 -20.77
CA ASP A 98 -10.31 -29.25 -21.17
C ASP A 98 -10.41 -28.26 -20.00
N THR A 99 -9.30 -27.99 -19.31
CA THR A 99 -9.21 -27.03 -18.20
C THR A 99 -8.38 -25.81 -18.57
N ARG A 100 -8.60 -25.25 -19.74
CA ARG A 100 -8.28 -23.86 -20.02
C ARG A 100 -9.48 -22.95 -19.69
N LYS A 101 -10.05 -23.08 -18.50
CA LYS A 101 -10.85 -22.01 -17.93
C LYS A 101 -9.85 -20.99 -17.35
N ARG A 102 -9.43 -20.04 -18.18
CA ARG A 102 -8.93 -18.74 -17.78
C ARG A 102 -9.74 -18.30 -16.54
N ILE A 103 -9.12 -18.20 -15.39
CA ILE A 103 -9.69 -17.49 -14.24
C ILE A 103 -9.91 -16.09 -14.78
N LYS A 104 -11.17 -15.73 -15.08
CA LYS A 104 -11.51 -14.35 -15.40
C LYS A 104 -11.08 -13.55 -14.20
N SER A 105 -9.99 -12.79 -14.32
CA SER A 105 -9.60 -11.81 -13.32
C SER A 105 -10.86 -11.01 -12.99
N ARG A 106 -11.19 -10.91 -11.70
CA ARG A 106 -12.40 -10.21 -11.25
C ARG A 106 -12.25 -8.78 -11.74
N ALA A 107 -13.03 -8.40 -12.74
CA ALA A 107 -13.00 -7.05 -13.27
C ALA A 107 -13.30 -6.09 -12.13
N THR A 108 -12.39 -5.17 -11.85
CA THR A 108 -12.66 -4.02 -10.99
C THR A 108 -13.88 -3.29 -11.53
N SER A 109 -14.65 -2.62 -10.68
CA SER A 109 -15.86 -1.90 -11.03
C SER A 109 -15.67 -1.09 -12.33
N GLU A 110 -16.36 -1.46 -13.41
CA GLU A 110 -16.26 -0.74 -14.67
C GLU A 110 -16.92 0.64 -14.54
N ASP A 111 -16.11 1.68 -14.58
CA ASP A 111 -16.57 3.07 -14.72
C ASP A 111 -16.39 3.48 -16.20
N PRO A 112 -17.47 3.57 -17.01
CA PRO A 112 -17.37 3.89 -18.42
C PRO A 112 -16.82 5.31 -18.69
N ASN A 113 -16.82 6.18 -17.67
CA ASN A 113 -16.27 7.52 -17.79
C ASN A 113 -14.76 7.56 -17.56
N ARG A 114 -14.17 6.48 -17.03
CA ARG A 114 -12.73 6.41 -16.80
C ARG A 114 -11.97 6.26 -18.10
N LYS A 115 -10.99 7.13 -18.29
CA LYS A 115 -10.03 7.07 -19.41
C LYS A 115 -8.68 6.60 -18.86
N LEU A 116 -8.15 5.51 -19.42
CA LEU A 116 -6.87 4.96 -18.98
C LEU A 116 -5.67 5.67 -19.60
N GLU A 117 -5.80 6.14 -20.84
CA GLU A 117 -4.69 6.76 -21.54
C GLU A 117 -4.36 8.16 -21.00
N ASP A 118 -3.09 8.44 -20.68
CA ASP A 118 -2.62 9.80 -20.41
C ASP A 118 -2.34 10.53 -21.72
N THR A 119 -3.34 11.28 -22.22
CA THR A 119 -3.26 12.07 -23.45
C THR A 119 -2.64 13.45 -23.24
N ARG A 120 -2.20 13.79 -22.02
CA ARG A 120 -1.67 15.11 -21.73
C ARG A 120 -0.31 15.31 -22.38
N VAL A 121 -0.24 16.25 -23.35
CA VAL A 121 1.02 16.74 -23.90
C VAL A 121 1.71 17.60 -22.83
N ARG A 122 2.90 17.20 -22.40
CA ARG A 122 3.70 17.92 -21.43
C ARG A 122 4.92 18.55 -22.09
N LYS A 123 5.23 19.80 -21.71
CA LYS A 123 6.40 20.54 -22.25
C LYS A 123 7.74 19.88 -21.91
N ASP A 124 7.76 19.01 -20.89
CA ASP A 124 8.92 18.28 -20.38
C ASP A 124 8.91 16.80 -20.79
N GLU A 125 8.45 16.51 -22.00
CA GLU A 125 8.40 15.15 -22.55
C GLU A 125 9.74 14.41 -22.34
N GLY A 126 9.64 13.27 -21.63
CA GLY A 126 10.80 12.42 -21.34
C GLY A 126 11.73 12.88 -20.22
N ARG A 127 11.50 14.01 -19.57
CA ARG A 127 12.28 14.47 -18.42
C ARG A 127 11.39 14.59 -17.19
N PHE A 128 11.49 13.64 -16.30
CA PHE A 128 10.87 13.64 -14.98
C PHE A 128 11.68 12.77 -14.04
N ASP A 129 11.66 13.12 -12.75
CA ASP A 129 12.40 12.40 -11.75
C ASP A 129 11.67 11.11 -11.39
N TYR A 130 12.38 9.99 -11.53
CA TYR A 130 11.92 8.67 -11.13
C TYR A 130 13.11 7.83 -10.66
N VAL A 131 12.84 6.83 -9.84
CA VAL A 131 13.86 5.88 -9.36
C VAL A 131 14.03 4.76 -10.39
N SER A 132 15.16 4.73 -11.09
CA SER A 132 15.43 3.68 -12.09
C SER A 132 15.83 2.36 -11.42
N GLY A 133 15.54 1.23 -12.07
CA GLY A 133 16.03 -0.08 -11.60
C GLY A 133 17.55 -0.14 -11.43
N ALA A 134 18.31 0.57 -12.27
CA ALA A 134 19.78 0.66 -12.14
C ALA A 134 20.22 1.39 -10.87
N SER A 135 19.46 2.33 -10.34
CA SER A 135 19.82 3.08 -9.13
C SER A 135 19.63 2.28 -7.83
N LEU A 136 18.85 1.19 -7.86
CA LEU A 136 18.61 0.34 -6.71
C LEU A 136 19.77 -0.62 -6.39
N VAL A 137 20.68 -0.80 -7.32
CA VAL A 137 21.79 -1.78 -7.23
C VAL A 137 23.16 -1.11 -7.19
N VAL A 138 23.25 0.11 -6.66
CA VAL A 138 24.50 0.88 -6.53
C VAL A 138 24.83 1.19 -5.07
N GLY A 139 26.02 1.71 -4.80
CA GLY A 139 26.50 2.03 -3.46
C GLY A 139 26.73 0.80 -2.60
N ASP A 140 26.44 0.88 -1.31
CA ASP A 140 26.66 -0.22 -0.36
C ASP A 140 25.76 -1.43 -0.67
N VAL A 141 24.52 -1.20 -1.08
CA VAL A 141 23.61 -2.27 -1.51
C VAL A 141 24.16 -3.01 -2.72
N GLY A 142 24.79 -2.29 -3.65
CA GLY A 142 25.40 -2.86 -4.85
C GLY A 142 26.49 -3.90 -4.60
N LYS A 143 27.10 -3.90 -3.40
CA LYS A 143 28.15 -4.89 -3.03
C LYS A 143 27.62 -6.31 -2.93
N SER A 144 26.34 -6.51 -2.68
CA SER A 144 25.69 -7.83 -2.61
C SER A 144 25.32 -8.40 -3.99
N TYR A 145 25.38 -7.56 -5.04
CA TYR A 145 25.00 -7.92 -6.39
C TYR A 145 26.19 -8.39 -7.22
N LYS A 146 25.97 -9.42 -8.02
CA LYS A 146 26.96 -9.97 -8.97
C LYS A 146 26.46 -9.83 -10.39
N SER A 147 27.36 -9.55 -11.34
CA SER A 147 27.01 -9.56 -12.77
C SER A 147 26.41 -10.92 -13.17
N VAL A 148 25.30 -10.90 -13.90
CA VAL A 148 24.67 -12.11 -14.44
C VAL A 148 25.48 -12.65 -15.63
N PHE A 149 26.00 -11.75 -16.43
CA PHE A 149 26.79 -12.07 -17.62
C PHE A 149 28.25 -11.69 -17.41
N PRO A 150 29.22 -12.40 -18.07
CA PRO A 150 30.62 -12.04 -18.00
C PRO A 150 30.88 -10.59 -18.44
N GLY A 151 31.71 -9.90 -17.72
CA GLY A 151 32.13 -8.52 -18.01
C GLY A 151 32.16 -7.63 -16.78
N ASP A 152 33.07 -6.69 -16.74
CA ASP A 152 33.23 -5.65 -15.73
C ASP A 152 33.46 -4.30 -16.43
N PRO A 153 32.64 -3.26 -16.20
CA PRO A 153 31.48 -3.23 -15.29
C PRO A 153 30.27 -4.05 -15.78
N PRO A 154 29.30 -4.34 -14.88
CA PRO A 154 28.08 -5.03 -15.26
C PRO A 154 27.33 -4.31 -16.37
N THR A 155 26.72 -5.10 -17.28
CA THR A 155 25.97 -4.56 -18.42
C THR A 155 24.75 -3.77 -17.98
N VAL A 156 24.58 -2.58 -18.58
CA VAL A 156 23.37 -1.75 -18.41
C VAL A 156 22.53 -1.80 -19.67
N VAL A 157 21.25 -2.08 -19.53
CA VAL A 157 20.27 -2.08 -20.61
C VAL A 157 19.22 -0.97 -20.40
N LYS A 158 18.52 -0.64 -21.48
CA LYS A 158 17.42 0.33 -21.46
C LYS A 158 16.16 -0.36 -21.94
N LEU A 159 15.07 -0.29 -21.15
CA LEU A 159 13.77 -0.88 -21.46
C LEU A 159 12.77 0.22 -21.80
N GLN A 160 12.11 0.09 -22.94
CA GLN A 160 11.10 1.05 -23.41
C GLN A 160 9.74 0.72 -22.80
N TYR A 161 9.12 1.70 -22.15
CA TYR A 161 7.76 1.62 -21.63
C TYR A 161 6.71 2.15 -22.63
N PRO A 162 5.40 1.84 -22.42
CA PRO A 162 4.32 2.29 -23.32
C PRO A 162 4.15 3.80 -23.37
N GLY A 163 4.36 4.49 -22.24
CA GLY A 163 4.19 5.94 -22.17
C GLY A 163 5.24 6.74 -22.93
N LEU A 164 5.00 8.03 -23.06
CA LEU A 164 5.92 8.99 -23.67
C LEU A 164 7.04 9.34 -22.67
N CYS A 165 8.06 8.52 -22.61
CA CYS A 165 9.18 8.66 -21.69
C CYS A 165 10.49 8.15 -22.31
N ILE A 166 11.60 8.55 -21.72
CA ILE A 166 12.90 7.92 -22.00
C ILE A 166 12.93 6.50 -21.45
N PRO A 167 13.64 5.55 -22.09
CA PRO A 167 13.75 4.18 -21.61
C PRO A 167 14.36 4.10 -20.21
N GLU A 168 13.79 3.26 -19.33
CA GLU A 168 14.33 2.98 -18.00
C GLU A 168 15.64 2.20 -18.08
N LYS A 169 16.60 2.55 -17.22
CA LYS A 169 17.89 1.86 -17.14
C LYS A 169 17.82 0.73 -16.09
N PHE A 170 18.39 -0.42 -16.46
CA PHE A 170 18.57 -1.57 -15.58
C PHE A 170 20.02 -2.08 -15.68
N THR A 171 20.60 -2.42 -14.54
CA THR A 171 21.90 -3.10 -14.49
C THR A 171 21.65 -4.61 -14.40
N LEU A 172 22.28 -5.40 -15.29
CA LEU A 172 22.05 -6.85 -15.35
C LEU A 172 22.90 -7.56 -14.29
N VAL A 173 22.41 -7.51 -13.06
CA VAL A 173 23.00 -8.13 -11.87
C VAL A 173 21.97 -8.98 -11.16
N LYS A 174 22.44 -9.91 -10.31
CA LYS A 174 21.59 -10.74 -9.44
C LYS A 174 22.09 -10.68 -8.01
N ASN A 175 21.15 -10.76 -7.06
CA ASN A 175 21.41 -10.99 -5.65
C ASN A 175 21.04 -12.45 -5.31
N ASN A 176 21.80 -13.08 -4.41
CA ASN A 176 21.46 -14.41 -3.91
C ASN A 176 20.33 -14.39 -2.87
N VAL A 177 20.00 -13.22 -2.32
CA VAL A 177 18.85 -13.05 -1.43
C VAL A 177 17.62 -12.80 -2.30
N GLN A 178 16.75 -13.79 -2.39
CA GLN A 178 15.57 -13.76 -3.26
C GLN A 178 14.58 -12.64 -2.91
N GLN A 179 14.58 -12.19 -1.65
CA GLN A 179 13.73 -11.09 -1.17
C GLN A 179 14.24 -9.71 -1.55
N ASP A 180 15.49 -9.59 -2.00
CA ASP A 180 16.04 -8.33 -2.48
C ASP A 180 15.61 -8.06 -3.93
N TYR A 181 15.73 -6.81 -4.35
CA TYR A 181 15.39 -6.41 -5.72
C TYR A 181 16.14 -7.24 -6.78
N GLN A 182 15.40 -7.81 -7.73
CA GLN A 182 15.94 -8.62 -8.82
C GLN A 182 15.70 -7.91 -10.17
N PRO A 183 16.72 -7.24 -10.73
CA PRO A 183 16.55 -6.48 -11.98
C PRO A 183 16.07 -7.29 -13.19
N LEU A 184 16.47 -8.56 -13.30
CA LEU A 184 16.07 -9.42 -14.41
C LEU A 184 14.59 -9.78 -14.32
N ASP A 185 14.10 -10.05 -13.12
CA ASP A 185 12.69 -10.35 -12.89
C ASP A 185 11.82 -9.11 -13.13
N ASP A 186 12.27 -7.93 -12.67
CA ASP A 186 11.58 -6.67 -12.97
C ASP A 186 11.48 -6.40 -14.48
N ILE A 187 12.55 -6.65 -15.25
CA ILE A 187 12.52 -6.55 -16.72
C ILE A 187 11.51 -7.55 -17.30
N ARG A 188 11.62 -8.82 -16.91
CA ARG A 188 10.80 -9.92 -17.44
C ARG A 188 9.31 -9.65 -17.21
N GLU A 189 8.93 -9.39 -15.97
CA GLU A 189 7.55 -9.09 -15.61
C GLU A 189 7.03 -7.83 -16.32
N THR A 190 7.85 -6.78 -16.42
CA THR A 190 7.47 -5.56 -17.15
C THR A 190 7.17 -5.87 -18.62
N VAL A 191 8.05 -6.63 -19.29
CA VAL A 191 7.86 -7.05 -20.70
C VAL A 191 6.57 -7.87 -20.83
N LYS A 192 6.35 -8.85 -19.95
CA LYS A 192 5.15 -9.69 -19.92
C LYS A 192 3.89 -8.86 -19.80
N PHE A 193 3.79 -8.01 -18.77
CA PHE A 193 2.61 -7.17 -18.55
C PHE A 193 2.35 -6.18 -19.68
N ILE A 194 3.40 -5.63 -20.30
CA ILE A 194 3.24 -4.77 -21.47
C ILE A 194 2.64 -5.57 -22.64
N CYS A 195 3.20 -6.75 -22.95
CA CYS A 195 2.69 -7.58 -24.03
C CYS A 195 1.22 -8.02 -23.80
N GLN A 196 0.84 -8.32 -22.56
CA GLN A 196 -0.50 -8.74 -22.19
C GLN A 196 -1.56 -7.64 -22.30
N ASN A 197 -1.19 -6.39 -21.99
CA ASN A 197 -2.17 -5.35 -21.72
C ASN A 197 -2.22 -4.23 -22.78
N TYR A 198 -1.17 -4.08 -23.61
CA TYR A 198 -1.05 -2.98 -24.57
C TYR A 198 -1.17 -3.41 -26.03
N PHE A 199 -1.50 -4.68 -26.27
CA PHE A 199 -1.63 -5.20 -27.61
C PHE A 199 -2.94 -5.99 -27.76
N PRO A 200 -3.53 -6.00 -28.97
CA PRO A 200 -4.63 -6.90 -29.32
C PRO A 200 -4.25 -8.37 -29.05
N GLU A 201 -5.24 -9.21 -28.78
CA GLU A 201 -5.05 -10.60 -28.33
C GLU A 201 -4.14 -11.43 -29.25
N ASP A 202 -4.25 -11.27 -30.57
CA ASP A 202 -3.44 -11.96 -31.58
C ASP A 202 -1.96 -11.59 -31.49
N LEU A 203 -1.66 -10.30 -31.29
CA LEU A 203 -0.28 -9.83 -31.08
C LEU A 203 0.23 -10.18 -29.69
N ALA A 204 -0.60 -10.10 -28.66
CA ALA A 204 -0.23 -10.49 -27.31
C ALA A 204 0.18 -11.98 -27.25
N GLN A 205 -0.60 -12.87 -27.87
CA GLN A 205 -0.29 -14.30 -27.97
C GLN A 205 1.06 -14.53 -28.70
N LYS A 206 1.30 -13.82 -29.80
CA LYS A 206 2.57 -13.90 -30.53
C LYS A 206 3.76 -13.44 -29.70
N TYR A 207 3.62 -12.34 -28.95
CA TYR A 207 4.71 -11.77 -28.15
C TYR A 207 5.00 -12.54 -26.87
N LEU A 208 4.01 -13.33 -26.40
CA LEU A 208 4.10 -14.19 -25.21
C LEU A 208 4.13 -15.68 -25.54
N ASP A 209 4.40 -16.02 -26.82
CA ASP A 209 4.52 -17.40 -27.29
C ASP A 209 5.53 -18.20 -26.44
N ASP A 210 5.16 -19.43 -26.04
CA ASP A 210 5.92 -20.27 -25.13
C ASP A 210 7.31 -20.66 -25.65
N GLU A 211 7.54 -20.55 -26.98
CA GLU A 211 8.84 -20.88 -27.59
C GLU A 211 9.66 -19.64 -27.96
N ASN A 212 9.01 -18.66 -28.60
CA ASN A 212 9.68 -17.52 -29.25
C ASN A 212 9.26 -16.16 -28.72
N GLY A 213 8.32 -16.11 -27.75
CA GLY A 213 7.91 -14.88 -27.11
C GLY A 213 9.03 -14.19 -26.33
N PHE A 214 8.88 -12.90 -26.09
CA PHE A 214 9.89 -12.09 -25.44
C PHE A 214 10.27 -12.61 -24.04
N GLU A 215 9.28 -12.96 -23.22
CA GLU A 215 9.51 -13.49 -21.87
C GLU A 215 10.37 -14.77 -21.94
N ARG A 216 9.98 -15.71 -22.81
CA ARG A 216 10.68 -16.98 -22.99
C ARG A 216 12.11 -16.80 -23.49
N ARG A 217 12.33 -15.86 -24.43
CA ARG A 217 13.65 -15.52 -24.95
C ARG A 217 14.55 -14.95 -23.84
N LEU A 218 14.02 -14.04 -22.98
CA LEU A 218 14.77 -13.49 -21.85
C LEU A 218 15.18 -14.58 -20.84
N ILE A 219 14.26 -15.47 -20.46
CA ILE A 219 14.53 -16.60 -19.57
C ILE A 219 15.62 -17.50 -20.16
N ARG A 220 15.48 -17.86 -21.43
CA ARG A 220 16.43 -18.74 -22.12
C ARG A 220 17.83 -18.12 -22.21
N ALA A 221 17.91 -16.84 -22.55
CA ALA A 221 19.18 -16.12 -22.64
C ALA A 221 19.87 -16.01 -21.27
N ALA A 222 19.12 -15.71 -20.20
CA ALA A 222 19.62 -15.66 -18.83
C ALA A 222 20.14 -17.04 -18.37
N SER A 223 19.37 -18.12 -18.63
CA SER A 223 19.76 -19.49 -18.28
C SER A 223 20.98 -19.99 -19.03
N LYS A 224 21.15 -19.60 -20.29
CA LYS A 224 22.32 -19.92 -21.12
C LYS A 224 23.53 -19.05 -20.79
N GLY A 225 23.39 -17.98 -20.03
CA GLY A 225 24.42 -16.99 -19.79
C GLY A 225 24.81 -16.20 -21.05
N SER A 226 23.91 -16.14 -22.07
CA SER A 226 24.15 -15.39 -23.31
C SER A 226 23.72 -13.93 -23.15
N LYS A 227 24.71 -13.06 -22.97
CA LYS A 227 24.52 -11.60 -22.90
C LYS A 227 23.97 -11.06 -24.21
N GLU A 228 24.49 -11.53 -25.32
CA GLU A 228 24.13 -11.08 -26.66
C GLU A 228 22.66 -11.36 -26.94
N ASP A 229 22.19 -12.57 -26.66
CA ASP A 229 20.78 -12.95 -26.82
C ASP A 229 19.85 -12.14 -25.91
N TYR A 230 20.28 -11.90 -24.65
CA TYR A 230 19.49 -11.13 -23.69
C TYR A 230 19.34 -9.68 -24.14
N VAL A 231 20.46 -9.02 -24.47
CA VAL A 231 20.46 -7.63 -24.94
C VAL A 231 19.72 -7.50 -26.29
N GLY A 232 19.95 -8.45 -27.21
CA GLY A 232 19.24 -8.51 -28.49
C GLY A 232 17.73 -8.61 -28.31
N THR A 233 17.26 -9.45 -27.37
CA THR A 233 15.84 -9.58 -27.06
C THR A 233 15.22 -8.27 -26.54
N ILE A 234 15.93 -7.53 -25.69
CA ILE A 234 15.50 -6.20 -25.21
C ILE A 234 15.48 -5.18 -26.37
N GLN A 235 16.43 -5.22 -27.26
CA GLN A 235 16.46 -4.34 -28.46
C GLN A 235 15.29 -4.61 -29.40
N ASP A 236 14.95 -5.89 -29.63
CA ASP A 236 13.79 -6.28 -30.44
C ASP A 236 12.51 -5.80 -29.79
N PHE A 237 12.35 -6.00 -28.48
CA PHE A 237 11.21 -5.49 -27.70
C PHE A 237 11.10 -3.96 -27.80
N ASN A 238 12.21 -3.24 -27.60
CA ASN A 238 12.23 -1.77 -27.70
C ASN A 238 11.83 -1.30 -29.11
N THR A 239 12.31 -1.97 -30.14
CA THR A 239 11.97 -1.66 -31.54
C THR A 239 10.47 -1.87 -31.80
N MET A 240 9.91 -2.99 -31.31
CA MET A 240 8.47 -3.27 -31.36
C MET A 240 7.68 -2.18 -30.63
N MET A 241 8.09 -1.78 -29.39
CA MET A 241 7.43 -0.74 -28.63
C MET A 241 7.42 0.62 -29.33
N ILE A 242 8.56 1.03 -29.90
CA ILE A 242 8.66 2.29 -30.66
C ILE A 242 7.73 2.27 -31.88
N LYS A 243 7.65 1.14 -32.58
CA LYS A 243 6.73 0.96 -33.69
C LYS A 243 5.28 1.06 -33.23
N ALA A 244 4.87 0.34 -32.17
CA ALA A 244 3.51 0.32 -31.65
C ALA A 244 3.04 1.68 -31.12
N LYS A 245 3.96 2.50 -30.59
CA LYS A 245 3.66 3.89 -30.24
C LYS A 245 3.42 4.76 -31.46
N ARG A 246 4.25 4.59 -32.49
CA ARG A 246 4.18 5.40 -33.73
C ARG A 246 2.93 5.10 -34.56
N ASP A 247 2.54 3.84 -34.65
CA ASP A 247 1.36 3.41 -35.43
C ASP A 247 0.05 3.51 -34.65
N GLY A 248 0.10 3.95 -33.38
CA GLY A 248 -1.06 4.20 -32.53
C GLY A 248 -1.67 2.93 -31.92
N THR A 249 -1.05 1.77 -32.06
CA THR A 249 -1.55 0.50 -31.46
C THR A 249 -1.76 0.63 -29.96
N ILE A 250 -0.77 1.23 -29.23
CA ILE A 250 -0.85 1.44 -27.78
C ILE A 250 -2.03 2.32 -27.39
N SER A 251 -2.20 3.47 -28.06
CA SER A 251 -3.28 4.42 -27.80
C SER A 251 -4.65 3.79 -28.08
N LYS A 252 -4.80 3.08 -29.20
CA LYS A 252 -6.04 2.38 -29.55
C LYS A 252 -6.42 1.34 -28.50
N GLU A 253 -5.45 0.56 -28.03
CA GLU A 253 -5.69 -0.48 -27.03
C GLU A 253 -6.09 0.10 -25.68
N LEU A 254 -5.38 1.15 -25.22
CA LEU A 254 -5.73 1.83 -23.95
C LEU A 254 -7.07 2.55 -24.01
N SER A 255 -7.42 3.15 -25.15
CA SER A 255 -8.69 3.87 -25.33
C SER A 255 -9.90 2.94 -25.32
N SER A 256 -9.71 1.65 -25.60
CA SER A 256 -10.77 0.63 -25.55
C SER A 256 -11.04 0.07 -24.16
N LYS A 257 -10.23 0.43 -23.16
CA LYS A 257 -10.30 -0.10 -21.78
C LYS A 257 -10.72 1.00 -20.81
N HIS A 258 -11.55 0.62 -19.84
CA HIS A 258 -12.02 1.50 -18.75
C HIS A 258 -11.57 1.04 -17.37
N SER A 259 -10.93 -0.12 -17.27
CA SER A 259 -10.44 -0.70 -16.01
C SER A 259 -9.08 -1.37 -16.18
N LEU A 260 -8.33 -1.44 -15.12
CA LEU A 260 -7.09 -2.21 -15.01
C LEU A 260 -7.39 -3.54 -14.32
N THR A 261 -6.68 -4.62 -14.69
CA THR A 261 -6.75 -5.87 -13.93
C THR A 261 -6.02 -5.72 -12.61
N LEU A 262 -6.41 -6.51 -11.61
CA LEU A 262 -5.77 -6.46 -10.30
C LEU A 262 -4.27 -6.75 -10.38
N GLU A 263 -3.87 -7.73 -11.20
CA GLU A 263 -2.46 -8.09 -11.40
C GLU A 263 -1.66 -6.93 -12.01
N TRP A 264 -2.27 -6.19 -12.94
CA TRP A 264 -1.62 -5.03 -13.53
C TRP A 264 -1.46 -3.88 -12.53
N ILE A 265 -2.49 -3.64 -11.70
CA ILE A 265 -2.45 -2.68 -10.58
C ILE A 265 -1.32 -3.06 -9.62
N GLN A 266 -1.30 -4.32 -9.17
CA GLN A 266 -0.28 -4.86 -8.28
C GLN A 266 1.12 -4.67 -8.85
N ARG A 267 1.32 -5.00 -10.13
CA ARG A 267 2.62 -4.84 -10.79
C ARG A 267 3.13 -3.40 -10.75
N ILE A 268 2.28 -2.41 -10.99
CA ILE A 268 2.67 -1.00 -10.96
C ILE A 268 2.96 -0.54 -9.53
N LEU A 269 2.10 -0.91 -8.57
CA LEU A 269 2.30 -0.58 -7.15
C LEU A 269 3.56 -1.23 -6.59
N ASP A 270 3.84 -2.48 -6.95
CA ASP A 270 5.06 -3.19 -6.57
C ASP A 270 6.32 -2.48 -7.08
N GLN A 271 6.32 -2.02 -8.34
CA GLN A 271 7.42 -1.22 -8.86
C GLN A 271 7.68 0.06 -8.07
N ILE A 272 6.60 0.73 -7.63
CA ILE A 272 6.71 1.95 -6.82
C ILE A 272 7.24 1.60 -5.43
N TYR A 273 6.65 0.62 -4.76
CA TYR A 273 7.02 0.18 -3.42
C TYR A 273 8.47 -0.30 -3.35
N THR A 274 8.88 -1.13 -4.28
CA THR A 274 10.25 -1.66 -4.38
C THR A 274 11.30 -0.55 -4.54
N ARG A 275 10.94 0.55 -5.19
CA ARG A 275 11.85 1.68 -5.44
C ARG A 275 11.90 2.70 -4.31
N THR A 276 10.86 2.75 -3.48
CA THR A 276 10.68 3.83 -2.50
C THR A 276 10.66 3.34 -1.06
N VAL A 277 9.90 2.26 -0.78
CA VAL A 277 9.66 1.75 0.57
C VAL A 277 10.62 0.60 0.91
N SER A 278 10.74 -0.40 0.04
CA SER A 278 11.53 -1.60 0.30
C SER A 278 12.97 -1.32 0.77
N PRO A 279 13.71 -0.34 0.22
CA PRO A 279 15.07 -0.05 0.67
C PRO A 279 15.17 0.41 2.14
N GLN A 280 14.06 0.86 2.72
CA GLN A 280 13.99 1.39 4.08
C GLN A 280 12.86 0.76 4.90
N VAL A 281 12.33 -0.40 4.49
CA VAL A 281 11.17 -1.06 5.10
C VAL A 281 11.37 -1.35 6.60
N ASP A 282 12.59 -1.60 7.04
CA ASP A 282 12.89 -1.81 8.46
C ASP A 282 12.57 -0.59 9.33
N SER A 283 12.58 0.61 8.78
CA SER A 283 12.20 1.83 9.50
C SER A 283 10.72 1.83 9.92
N LEU A 284 9.86 1.07 9.23
CA LEU A 284 8.45 0.92 9.55
C LEU A 284 8.19 0.06 10.78
N LYS A 285 9.17 -0.73 11.21
CA LYS A 285 9.09 -1.56 12.43
C LYS A 285 9.33 -0.74 13.73
N ALA A 286 9.77 0.51 13.59
CA ALA A 286 10.08 1.39 14.72
C ALA A 286 8.82 2.11 15.22
N TYR A 287 7.86 1.38 15.79
CA TYR A 287 6.67 1.91 16.47
C TYR A 287 6.51 1.33 17.88
N GLN A 288 5.69 2.01 18.70
CA GLN A 288 5.42 1.57 20.08
C GLN A 288 4.20 0.66 20.10
N ASN A 289 4.42 -0.60 20.49
CA ASN A 289 3.33 -1.56 20.66
C ASN A 289 2.37 -1.10 21.79
N GLY A 290 1.07 -1.28 21.59
CA GLY A 290 0.03 -0.93 22.55
C GLY A 290 -0.37 0.55 22.53
N THR A 291 -0.01 1.29 21.49
CA THR A 291 -0.50 2.64 21.20
C THR A 291 -1.36 2.63 19.94
N ASP A 292 -2.06 3.73 19.64
CA ASP A 292 -2.79 3.92 18.39
C ASP A 292 -1.85 4.02 17.15
N ASN A 293 -0.55 4.25 17.39
CA ASN A 293 0.47 4.41 16.36
C ASN A 293 1.13 3.06 16.05
N VAL A 294 0.38 2.15 15.45
CA VAL A 294 0.84 0.83 14.98
C VAL A 294 0.79 0.79 13.47
N TYR A 295 1.84 0.24 12.85
CA TYR A 295 1.89 0.12 11.39
C TYR A 295 1.42 -1.26 10.93
N GLY A 296 0.50 -1.27 9.96
CA GLY A 296 0.00 -2.48 9.29
C GLY A 296 -0.67 -2.11 7.97
N GLU A 297 -0.38 -2.86 6.91
CA GLU A 297 -0.86 -2.58 5.55
C GLU A 297 -2.05 -3.45 5.16
N LEU A 298 -3.05 -2.85 4.50
CA LEU A 298 -4.05 -3.55 3.71
C LEU A 298 -3.42 -3.88 2.35
N LEU A 299 -3.58 -5.13 1.91
CA LEU A 299 -2.96 -5.60 0.67
C LEU A 299 -3.90 -5.39 -0.53
N PRO A 300 -3.36 -5.25 -1.75
CA PRO A 300 -4.11 -4.84 -2.92
C PRO A 300 -5.40 -5.63 -3.22
N PRO A 301 -5.48 -6.96 -3.01
CA PRO A 301 -6.71 -7.71 -3.26
C PRO A 301 -7.87 -7.26 -2.38
N LEU A 302 -7.61 -7.02 -1.09
CA LEU A 302 -8.62 -6.55 -0.14
C LEU A 302 -9.03 -5.11 -0.44
N VAL A 303 -8.07 -4.25 -0.74
CA VAL A 303 -8.34 -2.85 -1.12
C VAL A 303 -9.22 -2.79 -2.37
N SER A 304 -8.91 -3.57 -3.40
CA SER A 304 -9.72 -3.64 -4.64
C SER A 304 -11.16 -4.09 -4.35
N GLU A 305 -11.34 -5.10 -3.47
CA GLU A 305 -12.66 -5.54 -3.03
C GLU A 305 -13.42 -4.43 -2.30
N MET A 306 -12.76 -3.76 -1.35
CA MET A 306 -13.33 -2.65 -0.57
C MET A 306 -13.79 -1.50 -1.46
N LEU A 307 -12.95 -1.06 -2.41
CA LEU A 307 -13.27 0.03 -3.35
C LEU A 307 -14.43 -0.34 -4.28
N THR A 308 -14.46 -1.60 -4.74
CA THR A 308 -15.55 -2.12 -5.60
C THR A 308 -16.87 -2.15 -4.86
N ILE A 309 -16.90 -2.69 -3.63
CA ILE A 309 -18.12 -2.79 -2.81
C ILE A 309 -18.59 -1.42 -2.35
N ALA A 310 -17.67 -0.49 -2.09
CA ALA A 310 -17.97 0.91 -1.82
C ALA A 310 -18.40 1.69 -3.07
N GLU A 311 -18.39 1.07 -4.26
CA GLU A 311 -18.82 1.66 -5.54
C GLU A 311 -18.13 3.00 -5.85
N LEU A 312 -16.84 3.11 -5.51
CA LEU A 312 -16.07 4.33 -5.75
C LEU A 312 -15.90 4.56 -7.27
N LYS A 313 -16.07 5.82 -7.72
CA LYS A 313 -15.97 6.24 -9.12
C LYS A 313 -14.83 7.21 -9.36
N SER A 314 -14.45 7.37 -10.62
CA SER A 314 -13.30 8.18 -11.03
C SER A 314 -13.46 9.69 -10.80
N ASP A 315 -14.69 10.18 -10.71
CA ASP A 315 -15.02 11.58 -10.42
C ASP A 315 -15.19 11.89 -8.93
N GLN A 316 -15.00 10.89 -8.08
CA GLN A 316 -15.23 10.96 -6.64
C GLN A 316 -13.95 11.20 -5.82
N VAL A 317 -14.12 11.39 -4.52
CA VAL A 317 -13.06 11.67 -3.55
C VAL A 317 -12.96 10.53 -2.54
N PHE A 318 -11.77 9.96 -2.43
CA PHE A 318 -11.39 8.95 -1.46
C PHE A 318 -10.52 9.57 -0.35
N VAL A 319 -10.74 9.20 0.91
CA VAL A 319 -9.93 9.66 2.05
C VAL A 319 -9.53 8.46 2.92
N ASP A 320 -8.23 8.38 3.27
CA ASP A 320 -7.65 7.35 4.16
C ASP A 320 -7.11 8.01 5.44
N LEU A 321 -7.72 7.68 6.59
CA LEU A 321 -7.34 8.21 7.90
C LEU A 321 -6.35 7.25 8.59
N GLY A 322 -5.09 7.62 8.64
CA GLY A 322 -3.97 6.76 9.05
C GLY A 322 -3.38 6.03 7.85
N SER A 323 -3.01 6.78 6.81
CA SER A 323 -2.66 6.22 5.49
C SER A 323 -1.30 5.51 5.43
N GLY A 324 -0.51 5.50 6.50
CA GLY A 324 0.80 4.88 6.51
C GLY A 324 1.71 5.44 5.41
N VAL A 325 2.28 4.56 4.59
CA VAL A 325 3.11 4.95 3.43
C VAL A 325 2.27 5.37 2.21
N GLY A 326 0.93 5.33 2.29
CA GLY A 326 0.02 5.79 1.26
C GLY A 326 -0.42 4.73 0.24
N ASN A 327 -0.13 3.45 0.46
CA ASN A 327 -0.42 2.37 -0.50
C ASN A 327 -1.87 2.35 -0.97
N VAL A 328 -2.84 2.49 -0.05
CA VAL A 328 -4.26 2.47 -0.39
C VAL A 328 -4.66 3.69 -1.22
N CYS A 329 -4.13 4.87 -0.85
CA CYS A 329 -4.36 6.09 -1.62
C CYS A 329 -3.82 5.99 -3.06
N LEU A 330 -2.63 5.41 -3.23
CA LEU A 330 -2.06 5.18 -4.56
C LEU A 330 -2.90 4.19 -5.35
N GLN A 331 -3.34 3.11 -4.72
CA GLN A 331 -4.20 2.12 -5.38
C GLN A 331 -5.53 2.72 -5.81
N ALA A 332 -6.22 3.46 -4.95
CA ALA A 332 -7.48 4.13 -5.30
C ALA A 332 -7.31 5.08 -6.51
N ALA A 333 -6.24 5.86 -6.52
CA ALA A 333 -5.93 6.76 -7.64
C ALA A 333 -5.52 6.01 -8.92
N LEU A 334 -4.84 4.86 -8.82
CA LEU A 334 -4.43 4.03 -9.97
C LEU A 334 -5.61 3.21 -10.49
N GLU A 335 -6.27 2.47 -9.62
CA GLU A 335 -7.32 1.52 -9.95
C GLU A 335 -8.60 2.21 -10.41
N ILE A 336 -9.09 3.15 -9.62
CA ILE A 336 -10.36 3.86 -9.88
C ILE A 336 -10.12 5.15 -10.68
N GLY A 337 -9.02 5.85 -10.46
CA GLY A 337 -8.74 7.13 -11.07
C GLY A 337 -9.29 8.34 -10.30
N CYS A 338 -9.77 8.14 -9.08
CA CYS A 338 -10.37 9.16 -8.23
C CYS A 338 -9.34 10.10 -7.60
N GLU A 339 -9.78 11.23 -7.08
CA GLU A 339 -8.99 12.08 -6.19
C GLU A 339 -8.82 11.37 -4.85
N SER A 340 -7.58 11.19 -4.38
CA SER A 340 -7.26 10.40 -3.18
C SER A 340 -6.45 11.22 -2.17
N TRP A 341 -6.86 11.18 -0.91
CA TRP A 341 -6.25 11.89 0.20
C TRP A 341 -5.86 10.92 1.31
N GLY A 342 -4.65 11.05 1.83
CA GLY A 342 -4.15 10.31 2.99
C GLY A 342 -3.57 11.25 4.04
N CYS A 343 -3.68 10.90 5.31
CA CYS A 343 -3.05 11.61 6.41
C CYS A 343 -2.43 10.63 7.40
N GLU A 344 -1.16 10.83 7.71
CA GLU A 344 -0.38 9.98 8.58
C GLU A 344 0.38 10.82 9.61
N VAL A 345 0.45 10.37 10.85
CA VAL A 345 1.10 11.10 11.96
C VAL A 345 2.54 10.65 12.18
N MET A 346 2.88 9.40 11.87
CA MET A 346 4.20 8.83 12.15
C MET A 346 5.25 9.31 11.16
N ASP A 347 6.42 9.73 11.67
CA ASP A 347 7.50 10.33 10.88
C ASP A 347 8.06 9.39 9.79
N ASN A 348 8.30 8.12 10.12
CA ASN A 348 8.92 7.18 9.17
C ASN A 348 7.97 6.81 8.02
N PRO A 349 6.71 6.40 8.26
CA PRO A 349 5.75 6.23 7.18
C PRO A 349 5.58 7.48 6.32
N CYS A 350 5.49 8.69 6.91
CA CYS A 350 5.37 9.93 6.15
C CYS A 350 6.54 10.18 5.19
N LYS A 351 7.79 9.92 5.63
CA LYS A 351 8.98 10.06 4.75
C LYS A 351 8.90 9.13 3.54
N LEU A 352 8.45 7.89 3.75
CA LEU A 352 8.29 6.92 2.67
C LEU A 352 7.09 7.26 1.78
N ALA A 353 6.00 7.77 2.37
CA ALA A 353 4.86 8.32 1.63
C ALA A 353 5.26 9.45 0.68
N ASP A 354 6.14 10.35 1.12
CA ASP A 354 6.68 11.43 0.27
C ASP A 354 7.47 10.89 -0.93
N LEU A 355 8.24 9.79 -0.75
CA LEU A 355 8.94 9.13 -1.84
C LEU A 355 7.96 8.47 -2.81
N GLN A 356 6.96 7.77 -2.31
CA GLN A 356 5.89 7.17 -3.12
C GLN A 356 5.11 8.23 -3.91
N ALA A 357 4.74 9.35 -3.26
CA ALA A 357 4.01 10.45 -3.89
C ALA A 357 4.78 11.09 -5.06
N LYS A 358 6.12 11.07 -5.02
CA LYS A 358 6.98 11.53 -6.13
C LYS A 358 7.09 10.48 -7.24
N GLU A 359 7.30 9.21 -6.88
CA GLU A 359 7.48 8.12 -7.84
C GLU A 359 6.18 7.77 -8.58
N PHE A 360 5.03 7.82 -7.91
CA PHE A 360 3.74 7.39 -8.45
C PHE A 360 3.35 8.06 -9.78
N PRO A 361 3.31 9.40 -9.89
CA PRO A 361 2.97 10.05 -11.16
C PRO A 361 4.01 9.79 -12.26
N ALA A 362 5.28 9.64 -11.89
CA ALA A 362 6.33 9.31 -12.84
C ALA A 362 6.15 7.89 -13.38
N ARG A 363 5.88 6.92 -12.51
CA ARG A 363 5.65 5.52 -12.86
C ARG A 363 4.38 5.36 -13.72
N ALA A 364 3.27 5.98 -13.31
CA ALA A 364 2.04 5.99 -14.10
C ALA A 364 2.28 6.55 -15.51
N ARG A 365 3.04 7.62 -15.64
CA ARG A 365 3.42 8.21 -16.92
C ARG A 365 4.29 7.29 -17.78
N MET A 366 5.22 6.52 -17.17
CA MET A 366 5.98 5.50 -17.89
C MET A 366 5.07 4.43 -18.47
N TRP A 367 4.09 3.98 -17.70
CA TRP A 367 3.06 3.05 -18.17
C TRP A 367 2.04 3.68 -19.13
N GLY A 368 2.08 5.00 -19.35
CA GLY A 368 1.14 5.72 -20.23
C GLY A 368 -0.28 5.82 -19.67
N LEU A 369 -0.42 5.69 -18.36
CA LEU A 369 -1.71 5.64 -17.67
C LEU A 369 -2.08 6.99 -17.05
N SER A 370 -3.35 7.36 -17.23
CA SER A 370 -4.00 8.45 -16.51
C SER A 370 -4.43 7.96 -15.14
N VAL A 371 -4.05 8.67 -14.09
CA VAL A 371 -4.34 8.33 -12.70
C VAL A 371 -4.97 9.51 -11.97
N GLY A 372 -5.66 9.23 -10.88
CA GLY A 372 -6.21 10.25 -9.99
C GLY A 372 -5.12 11.06 -9.30
N LYS A 373 -5.52 12.20 -8.73
CA LYS A 373 -4.62 13.03 -7.94
C LYS A 373 -4.44 12.40 -6.55
N VAL A 374 -3.21 12.33 -6.08
CA VAL A 374 -2.87 11.81 -4.74
C VAL A 374 -2.32 12.94 -3.88
N HIS A 375 -2.83 13.02 -2.65
CA HIS A 375 -2.42 13.99 -1.63
C HIS A 375 -2.11 13.22 -0.34
N LEU A 376 -0.83 13.02 -0.04
CA LEU A 376 -0.38 12.40 1.21
C LEU A 376 0.12 13.49 2.15
N LEU A 377 -0.49 13.61 3.33
CA LEU A 377 -0.24 14.67 4.28
C LEU A 377 0.33 14.10 5.57
N LYS A 378 1.37 14.75 6.09
CA LYS A 378 1.87 14.48 7.44
C LYS A 378 1.06 15.27 8.46
N GLY A 379 0.58 14.61 9.52
CA GLY A 379 -0.08 15.26 10.65
C GLY A 379 -1.17 14.40 11.28
N ASP A 380 -1.77 14.95 12.34
CA ASP A 380 -2.95 14.38 12.97
C ASP A 380 -4.19 14.65 12.10
N PHE A 381 -4.83 13.59 11.61
CA PHE A 381 -6.03 13.70 10.77
C PHE A 381 -7.21 14.34 11.52
N LEU A 382 -7.22 14.34 12.86
CA LEU A 382 -8.23 15.03 13.66
C LEU A 382 -8.08 16.55 13.64
N ALA A 383 -6.86 17.05 13.44
CA ALA A 383 -6.53 18.47 13.49
C ALA A 383 -6.17 19.08 12.13
N ASN A 384 -5.86 18.26 11.11
CA ASN A 384 -5.41 18.73 9.81
C ASN A 384 -6.55 19.35 9.00
N GLU A 385 -6.47 20.65 8.76
CA GLU A 385 -7.51 21.41 8.03
C GLU A 385 -7.75 20.92 6.61
N LYS A 386 -6.68 20.52 5.88
CA LYS A 386 -6.80 20.03 4.49
C LYS A 386 -7.55 18.71 4.44
N ILE A 387 -7.29 17.81 5.40
CA ILE A 387 -8.05 16.57 5.54
C ILE A 387 -9.50 16.87 5.94
N GLY A 388 -9.76 17.84 6.85
CA GLY A 388 -11.11 18.28 7.18
C GLY A 388 -11.88 18.78 5.96
N GLN A 389 -11.22 19.52 5.06
CA GLN A 389 -11.83 19.98 3.79
C GLN A 389 -12.06 18.79 2.82
N ALA A 390 -11.15 17.82 2.75
CA ALA A 390 -11.31 16.62 1.93
C ALA A 390 -12.48 15.76 2.44
N LEU A 391 -12.61 15.58 3.75
CA LEU A 391 -13.73 14.83 4.39
C LEU A 391 -15.08 15.38 3.99
N LYS A 392 -15.25 16.70 3.95
CA LYS A 392 -16.52 17.34 3.52
C LYS A 392 -16.94 16.99 2.09
N ARG A 393 -15.98 16.60 1.24
CA ARG A 393 -16.21 16.21 -0.16
C ARG A 393 -16.14 14.69 -0.37
N ALA A 394 -15.72 13.93 0.65
CA ALA A 394 -15.46 12.51 0.54
C ALA A 394 -16.70 11.71 0.13
N ASP A 395 -16.51 10.82 -0.82
CA ASP A 395 -17.49 9.80 -1.22
C ASP A 395 -17.22 8.49 -0.49
N VAL A 396 -15.97 8.18 -0.26
CA VAL A 396 -15.53 7.00 0.50
C VAL A 396 -14.43 7.41 1.47
N VAL A 397 -14.58 6.99 2.73
CA VAL A 397 -13.57 7.14 3.79
C VAL A 397 -13.14 5.76 4.25
N LEU A 398 -11.84 5.53 4.33
CA LEU A 398 -11.26 4.33 4.93
C LEU A 398 -10.64 4.68 6.29
N VAL A 399 -10.87 3.80 7.26
CA VAL A 399 -10.24 3.86 8.58
C VAL A 399 -9.76 2.46 8.94
N ASN A 400 -8.45 2.22 8.85
CA ASN A 400 -7.85 0.99 9.37
C ASN A 400 -7.74 1.07 10.91
N ASN A 401 -8.89 0.95 11.58
CA ASN A 401 -8.99 1.08 13.04
C ASN A 401 -8.74 -0.21 13.82
N GLN A 402 -7.99 -1.17 13.24
CA GLN A 402 -7.72 -2.46 13.89
C GLN A 402 -7.04 -2.30 15.26
N ALA A 403 -6.12 -1.36 15.39
CA ALA A 403 -5.37 -1.08 16.61
C ALA A 403 -5.87 0.15 17.40
N PHE A 404 -6.81 0.93 16.86
CA PHE A 404 -7.23 2.18 17.46
C PHE A 404 -7.96 1.99 18.79
N SER A 405 -7.67 2.88 19.73
CA SER A 405 -8.33 2.94 21.03
C SER A 405 -9.83 3.36 20.91
N PRO A 406 -10.66 3.05 21.89
CA PRO A 406 -12.04 3.53 21.94
C PRO A 406 -12.15 5.06 21.91
N ASP A 407 -11.19 5.78 22.53
CA ASP A 407 -11.14 7.24 22.55
C ASP A 407 -10.89 7.80 21.15
N LEU A 408 -9.92 7.26 20.42
CA LEU A 408 -9.65 7.67 19.05
C LEU A 408 -10.85 7.37 18.13
N ASN A 409 -11.45 6.17 18.24
CA ASN A 409 -12.64 5.82 17.47
C ASN A 409 -13.82 6.79 17.76
N SER A 410 -13.99 7.24 19.01
CA SER A 410 -15.02 8.24 19.35
C SER A 410 -14.75 9.59 18.67
N LYS A 411 -13.49 10.07 18.70
CA LYS A 411 -13.09 11.31 18.01
C LYS A 411 -13.24 11.24 16.50
N ILE A 412 -13.00 10.07 15.90
CA ILE A 412 -13.25 9.84 14.47
C ILE A 412 -14.76 9.92 14.17
N MET A 413 -15.61 9.37 15.05
CA MET A 413 -17.06 9.50 14.92
C MET A 413 -17.52 10.96 14.86
N ASP A 414 -16.93 11.86 15.66
CA ASP A 414 -17.24 13.28 15.60
C ASP A 414 -16.87 13.89 14.22
N ARG A 415 -15.79 13.40 13.57
CA ARG A 415 -15.41 13.80 12.21
C ARG A 415 -16.39 13.32 11.14
N PHE A 416 -17.12 12.23 11.39
CA PHE A 416 -18.13 11.76 10.43
C PHE A 416 -19.35 12.70 10.33
N LEU A 417 -19.53 13.62 11.28
CA LEU A 417 -20.51 14.69 11.15
C LEU A 417 -20.22 15.61 9.97
N ASP A 418 -18.95 15.83 9.66
CA ASP A 418 -18.49 16.67 8.54
C ASP A 418 -18.68 16.03 7.16
N LEU A 419 -18.88 14.70 7.09
CA LEU A 419 -19.06 13.99 5.82
C LEU A 419 -20.37 14.39 5.14
N LYS A 420 -20.40 14.37 3.81
CA LYS A 420 -21.66 14.53 3.08
C LYS A 420 -22.54 13.30 3.22
N ASP A 421 -23.84 13.48 3.07
CA ASP A 421 -24.80 12.38 3.07
C ASP A 421 -24.53 11.45 1.87
N GLY A 422 -24.69 10.17 2.08
CA GLY A 422 -24.34 9.14 1.10
C GLY A 422 -22.87 8.69 1.14
N CYS A 423 -21.98 9.38 1.87
CA CYS A 423 -20.59 8.97 2.03
C CYS A 423 -20.52 7.56 2.64
N ARG A 424 -19.69 6.69 2.05
CA ARG A 424 -19.45 5.34 2.57
C ARG A 424 -18.17 5.32 3.42
N ILE A 425 -18.27 4.64 4.56
CA ILE A 425 -17.16 4.51 5.51
C ILE A 425 -16.79 3.04 5.60
N ILE A 426 -15.52 2.75 5.34
CA ILE A 426 -14.92 1.41 5.42
C ILE A 426 -14.08 1.36 6.70
N SER A 427 -14.25 0.32 7.52
CA SER A 427 -13.47 0.15 8.75
C SER A 427 -13.23 -1.32 9.07
N LEU A 428 -12.15 -1.64 9.82
CA LEU A 428 -11.86 -3.01 10.25
C LEU A 428 -12.58 -3.39 11.56
N LYS A 429 -12.98 -2.39 12.34
CA LYS A 429 -13.85 -2.58 13.51
C LYS A 429 -15.10 -1.72 13.36
N PRO A 430 -16.27 -2.19 13.79
CA PRO A 430 -17.49 -1.41 13.68
C PRO A 430 -17.45 -0.17 14.56
N PHE A 431 -17.95 0.95 14.06
CA PHE A 431 -18.15 2.17 14.86
C PHE A 431 -19.43 2.13 15.67
N LYS A 432 -20.40 1.32 15.28
CA LYS A 432 -21.67 1.11 15.96
C LYS A 432 -21.80 -0.34 16.40
N GLN A 433 -22.22 -0.56 17.64
CA GLN A 433 -22.48 -1.91 18.14
C GLN A 433 -23.74 -2.49 17.48
N GLU A 434 -23.74 -3.79 17.26
CA GLU A 434 -24.91 -4.51 16.77
C GLU A 434 -26.10 -4.32 17.74
N GLY A 435 -27.29 -4.06 17.20
CA GLY A 435 -28.48 -3.79 18.02
C GLY A 435 -28.52 -2.41 18.67
N TYR A 436 -27.61 -1.48 18.34
CA TYR A 436 -27.65 -0.11 18.86
C TYR A 436 -28.80 0.67 18.23
N GLU A 437 -29.87 0.90 18.99
CA GLU A 437 -31.11 1.55 18.54
C GLU A 437 -31.20 3.00 19.03
N ILE A 438 -31.98 3.81 18.29
CA ILE A 438 -32.27 5.19 18.64
C ILE A 438 -33.27 5.20 19.80
N SER A 439 -33.02 6.07 20.78
CA SER A 439 -33.90 6.34 21.92
C SER A 439 -33.83 7.82 22.29
N ASP A 440 -34.78 8.31 23.11
CA ASP A 440 -34.79 9.71 23.58
C ASP A 440 -33.50 10.11 24.30
N ARG A 441 -32.79 9.13 24.91
CA ARG A 441 -31.56 9.38 25.66
C ARG A 441 -30.32 9.53 24.77
N ASN A 442 -30.33 8.91 23.60
CA ASN A 442 -29.14 8.85 22.70
C ASN A 442 -29.40 9.42 21.30
N GLN A 443 -30.57 10.11 21.08
CA GLN A 443 -30.95 10.61 19.74
C GLN A 443 -29.92 11.54 19.08
N TYR A 444 -29.04 12.17 19.87
CA TYR A 444 -27.98 13.05 19.37
C TYR A 444 -26.64 12.33 19.11
N ASP A 445 -26.61 11.01 19.28
CA ASP A 445 -25.38 10.24 19.05
C ASP A 445 -25.07 10.13 17.54
N PRO A 446 -23.89 10.52 17.09
CA PRO A 446 -23.50 10.47 15.68
C PRO A 446 -23.62 9.08 15.04
N ARG A 447 -23.55 8.00 15.84
CA ARG A 447 -23.70 6.62 15.38
C ARG A 447 -25.04 6.33 14.71
N HIS A 448 -26.08 7.15 14.97
CA HIS A 448 -27.38 7.02 14.32
C HIS A 448 -27.38 7.48 12.86
N LEU A 449 -26.35 8.22 12.44
CA LEU A 449 -26.13 8.57 11.05
C LEU A 449 -25.51 7.43 10.22
N LEU A 450 -25.03 6.36 10.88
CA LEU A 450 -24.44 5.19 10.21
C LEU A 450 -25.55 4.16 9.95
N VAL A 451 -25.84 3.97 8.66
CA VAL A 451 -26.89 3.06 8.18
C VAL A 451 -26.33 2.03 7.20
N ASP A 452 -27.12 1.05 6.80
CA ASP A 452 -26.82 0.05 5.77
C ASP A 452 -25.50 -0.68 6.03
N GLU A 453 -25.24 -1.05 7.29
CA GLU A 453 -24.02 -1.76 7.66
C GLU A 453 -23.92 -3.10 6.94
N ARG A 454 -22.78 -3.29 6.27
CA ARG A 454 -22.39 -4.55 5.64
C ARG A 454 -21.14 -5.05 6.32
N LYS A 455 -21.22 -6.21 6.96
CA LYS A 455 -20.12 -6.93 7.57
C LYS A 455 -19.60 -7.97 6.55
N LEU A 456 -18.34 -7.93 6.20
CA LEU A 456 -17.74 -8.69 5.13
C LEU A 456 -16.46 -9.40 5.63
N PRO A 457 -16.23 -10.66 5.26
CA PRO A 457 -15.02 -11.37 5.65
C PRO A 457 -13.85 -11.03 4.74
N PHE A 458 -12.63 -11.11 5.28
CA PHE A 458 -11.41 -11.22 4.51
C PHE A 458 -10.60 -12.46 4.95
N TYR A 459 -9.71 -12.93 4.08
CA TYR A 459 -8.97 -14.17 4.27
C TYR A 459 -7.46 -13.92 4.34
N SER A 460 -6.66 -14.99 4.33
CA SER A 460 -5.20 -14.89 4.31
C SER A 460 -4.70 -14.05 3.12
N LYS A 461 -3.55 -13.42 3.28
CA LYS A 461 -2.94 -12.53 2.27
C LYS A 461 -3.75 -11.26 1.94
N CYS A 462 -4.64 -10.84 2.83
CA CYS A 462 -5.41 -9.60 2.72
C CYS A 462 -4.80 -8.45 3.54
N VAL A 463 -4.03 -8.77 4.57
CA VAL A 463 -3.37 -7.82 5.47
C VAL A 463 -1.95 -8.27 5.79
N SER A 464 -1.06 -7.32 6.14
CA SER A 464 0.37 -7.61 6.35
C SER A 464 0.71 -8.18 7.73
N TRP A 465 -0.18 -8.10 8.70
CA TRP A 465 0.11 -8.46 10.11
C TRP A 465 -0.38 -9.86 10.53
N THR A 466 -1.23 -10.51 9.74
CA THR A 466 -1.75 -11.86 10.06
C THR A 466 -2.22 -12.59 8.81
N ASP A 467 -2.09 -13.93 8.83
CA ASP A 467 -2.70 -14.81 7.84
C ASP A 467 -4.08 -15.33 8.30
N ALA A 468 -4.52 -14.97 9.51
CA ALA A 468 -5.84 -15.35 10.00
C ALA A 468 -6.95 -14.59 9.28
N PRO A 469 -8.11 -15.22 9.04
CA PRO A 469 -9.26 -14.51 8.51
C PRO A 469 -9.74 -13.42 9.48
N GLY A 470 -10.35 -12.39 8.94
CA GLY A 470 -10.91 -11.30 9.71
C GLY A 470 -12.15 -10.73 9.04
N GLU A 471 -12.58 -9.58 9.51
CA GLU A 471 -13.79 -8.93 9.04
C GLU A 471 -13.54 -7.44 8.84
N TYR A 472 -14.30 -6.84 7.93
CA TYR A 472 -14.38 -5.40 7.75
C TYR A 472 -15.82 -4.97 7.56
N HIS A 473 -16.07 -3.69 7.78
CA HIS A 473 -17.40 -3.11 7.79
C HIS A 473 -17.50 -1.98 6.77
N ILE A 474 -18.60 -1.91 6.06
CA ILE A 474 -18.95 -0.77 5.22
C ILE A 474 -20.28 -0.24 5.68
N VAL A 475 -20.34 1.05 6.00
CA VAL A 475 -21.56 1.76 6.40
C VAL A 475 -21.74 2.99 5.53
N ARG A 476 -22.99 3.47 5.40
CA ARG A 476 -23.32 4.70 4.67
C ARG A 476 -23.76 5.77 5.66
N LYS A 477 -23.29 7.01 5.50
CA LYS A 477 -23.81 8.14 6.24
C LYS A 477 -25.16 8.56 5.67
N SER A 478 -26.22 8.59 6.51
CA SER A 478 -27.53 9.12 6.16
C SER A 478 -28.27 9.64 7.39
N PRO A 479 -28.88 10.83 7.36
CA PRO A 479 -29.73 11.33 8.44
C PRO A 479 -31.15 10.74 8.41
N GLU A 480 -31.55 10.00 7.38
CA GLU A 480 -32.94 9.56 7.13
C GLU A 480 -33.56 8.83 8.31
N ARG A 481 -32.85 7.84 8.88
CA ARG A 481 -33.36 7.05 10.02
C ARG A 481 -33.52 7.90 11.25
N LEU A 482 -32.61 8.83 11.51
CA LEU A 482 -32.70 9.77 12.63
C LEU A 482 -33.89 10.73 12.44
N GLN A 483 -34.07 11.26 11.23
CA GLN A 483 -35.16 12.16 10.90
C GLN A 483 -36.52 11.47 11.05
N GLN A 484 -36.68 10.25 10.57
CA GLN A 484 -37.88 9.44 10.75
C GLN A 484 -38.23 9.28 12.24
N TYR A 485 -37.22 8.94 13.07
CA TYR A 485 -37.45 8.81 14.52
C TYR A 485 -37.92 10.13 15.15
N ILE A 486 -37.34 11.26 14.80
CA ILE A 486 -37.72 12.59 15.29
C ILE A 486 -39.17 12.91 14.87
N ASP A 487 -39.51 12.68 13.59
CA ASP A 487 -40.84 12.97 13.05
C ASP A 487 -41.93 12.12 13.72
N GLU A 488 -41.64 10.84 13.97
CA GLU A 488 -42.56 9.94 14.68
C GLU A 488 -42.78 10.37 16.13
N ASN A 489 -41.72 10.77 16.83
CA ASN A 489 -41.83 11.17 18.24
C ASN A 489 -42.42 12.58 18.42
N THR A 490 -42.22 13.47 17.44
CA THR A 490 -42.86 14.80 17.44
C THR A 490 -44.37 14.71 17.24
N LYS A 491 -44.86 13.68 16.51
CA LYS A 491 -46.30 13.43 16.29
C LYS A 491 -46.97 12.72 17.44
N ARG A 492 -46.25 12.13 18.41
CA ARG A 492 -46.81 11.51 19.59
C ARG A 492 -47.24 12.60 20.60
N PRO A 493 -48.55 12.72 20.99
CA PRO A 493 -48.93 13.66 22.02
C PRO A 493 -48.17 13.33 23.30
N ARG A 494 -47.54 14.35 23.91
CA ARG A 494 -46.93 14.19 25.24
C ARG A 494 -47.97 13.67 26.18
N ARG A 495 -47.86 12.43 26.65
CA ARG A 495 -48.67 11.94 27.75
C ARG A 495 -48.28 12.76 29.00
N CYS A 496 -49.14 13.67 29.41
CA CYS A 496 -49.07 14.37 30.71
C CYS A 496 -49.19 13.38 31.85
#